data_e0c043c0e17b12e434183103aa379392
#
_entry.id   e0c043c0e17b12e434183103aa379392
#
_cell.length_a   1.000
_cell.length_b   1.000
_cell.length_c   1.000
_cell.angle_alpha   90.00
_cell.angle_beta   90.00
_cell.angle_gamma   90.00
#
_symmetry.space_group_name_H-M   'P 1'
#
loop_
_entity.id
_entity.type
_entity.pdbx_description
1 polymer ?
#
loop_
_entity_poly.entity_id
_entity_poly.type
_entity_poly.pdbx_seq_one_letter_code
_entity_poly.pdbx_strand_id
1 'polypeptide(L)' 'MKTTYFETDDTLVIRFSEKPVTREISKDWHTHISYSAEGDVVEIVVLEAKQRVSHPEAMEFVVKAA' A
#
# COMPACT_ATOMS: atom_id res chain seq x y z
N MET A 1 -9.28 1.72 -7.07
CA MET A 1 -8.07 1.06 -6.59
C MET A 1 -6.93 1.24 -7.57
N LYS A 2 -5.77 1.59 -7.08
CA LYS A 2 -4.61 1.81 -7.93
C LYS A 2 -3.36 1.25 -7.26
N THR A 3 -2.57 0.49 -8.00
CA THR A 3 -1.31 -0.06 -7.52
C THR A 3 -0.17 0.57 -8.31
N THR A 4 0.81 1.11 -7.61
CA THR A 4 1.98 1.72 -8.22
C THR A 4 3.23 1.14 -7.58
N TYR A 5 4.16 0.68 -8.42
CA TYR A 5 5.45 0.20 -7.94
C TYR A 5 6.55 1.14 -8.41
N PHE A 6 7.34 1.63 -7.46
CA PHE A 6 8.46 2.52 -7.74
C PHE A 6 9.75 1.70 -7.72
N GLU A 7 10.24 1.30 -8.89
CA GLU A 7 11.41 0.43 -9.01
C GLU A 7 12.65 1.00 -8.33
N THR A 8 12.89 2.28 -8.47
CA THR A 8 14.08 2.92 -7.93
C THR A 8 14.15 2.78 -6.41
N ASP A 9 13.02 2.91 -5.77
CA ASP A 9 12.92 2.88 -4.31
C ASP A 9 12.48 1.53 -3.77
N ASP A 10 12.13 0.60 -4.66
CA ASP A 10 11.57 -0.69 -4.29
C ASP A 10 10.38 -0.52 -3.34
N THR A 11 9.50 0.42 -3.69
CA THR A 11 8.34 0.78 -2.87
C THR A 11 7.06 0.50 -3.63
N LEU A 12 6.15 -0.22 -3.00
CA LEU A 12 4.84 -0.52 -3.55
C LEU A 12 3.79 0.33 -2.83
N VAL A 13 2.96 1.02 -3.60
CA VAL A 13 1.87 1.84 -3.06
C VAL A 13 0.56 1.31 -3.62
N ILE A 14 -0.36 0.98 -2.73
CA ILE A 14 -1.69 0.49 -3.11
C ILE A 14 -2.70 1.49 -2.57
N ARG A 15 -3.40 2.17 -3.47
CA ARG A 15 -4.41 3.15 -3.08
C ARG A 15 -5.79 2.59 -3.31
N PHE A 16 -6.57 2.53 -2.26
CA PHE A 16 -7.93 1.97 -2.28
C PHE A 16 -9.01 3.02 -2.46
N SER A 17 -8.73 4.26 -2.08
CA SER A 17 -9.75 5.30 -1.99
C SER A 17 -9.14 6.66 -2.25
N GLU A 18 -9.99 7.61 -2.66
CA GLU A 18 -9.59 9.01 -2.84
C GLU A 18 -9.89 9.84 -1.59
N LYS A 19 -10.36 9.21 -0.52
CA LYS A 19 -10.66 9.92 0.72
C LYS A 19 -9.40 10.52 1.33
N PRO A 20 -9.52 11.67 2.02
CA PRO A 20 -8.37 12.27 2.69
C PRO A 20 -7.84 11.36 3.79
N VAL A 21 -6.52 11.32 3.91
CA VAL A 21 -5.86 10.57 4.99
C VAL A 21 -5.89 11.42 6.25
N THR A 22 -6.39 10.85 7.34
CA THR A 22 -6.43 11.52 8.64
C THR A 22 -5.54 10.85 9.67
N ARG A 23 -5.11 9.61 9.40
CA ARG A 23 -4.28 8.86 10.33
C ARG A 23 -3.43 7.85 9.56
N GLU A 24 -2.20 7.66 10.02
CA GLU A 24 -1.31 6.67 9.45
C GLU A 24 -0.76 5.81 10.58
N ILE A 25 -0.72 4.50 10.35
CA ILE A 25 -0.18 3.55 11.33
C ILE A 25 0.93 2.76 10.66
N SER A 26 2.10 2.71 11.28
CA SER A 26 3.19 1.84 10.85
C SER A 26 2.98 0.48 11.49
N LYS A 27 2.61 -0.50 10.68
CA LYS A 27 2.43 -1.85 11.16
C LYS A 27 3.78 -2.45 11.55
N ASP A 28 4.79 -2.17 10.73
CA ASP A 28 6.17 -2.46 11.03
C ASP A 28 7.00 -1.44 10.24
N TRP A 29 8.33 -1.54 10.25
CA TRP A 29 9.16 -0.51 9.63
C TRP A 29 9.00 -0.42 8.11
N HIS A 30 8.46 -1.46 7.46
CA HIS A 30 8.31 -1.48 6.00
C HIS A 30 6.86 -1.48 5.53
N THR A 31 5.88 -1.47 6.42
CA THR A 31 4.46 -1.45 6.03
C THR A 31 3.74 -0.33 6.76
N HIS A 32 3.19 0.60 5.97
CA HIS A 32 2.47 1.76 6.51
C HIS A 32 1.07 1.78 5.95
N ILE A 33 0.07 1.94 6.80
CA ILE A 33 -1.32 1.93 6.42
C ILE A 33 -1.95 3.28 6.76
N SER A 34 -2.59 3.91 5.77
CA SER A 34 -3.23 5.20 5.95
C SER A 34 -4.75 5.02 6.00
N TYR A 35 -5.40 5.72 6.89
CA TYR A 35 -6.84 5.61 7.13
C TYR A 35 -7.56 6.94 6.95
N SER A 36 -8.83 6.86 6.57
CA SER A 36 -9.71 8.02 6.51
C SER A 36 -10.32 8.30 7.89
N ALA A 37 -11.08 9.39 7.98
CA ALA A 37 -11.78 9.76 9.20
C ALA A 37 -12.78 8.69 9.64
N GLU A 38 -13.34 7.95 8.68
CA GLU A 38 -14.29 6.88 8.95
C GLU A 38 -13.62 5.55 9.35
N GLY A 39 -12.31 5.50 9.29
CA GLY A 39 -11.58 4.27 9.62
C GLY A 39 -11.34 3.34 8.42
N ASP A 40 -11.70 3.77 7.22
CA ASP A 40 -11.43 2.98 6.00
C ASP A 40 -9.97 3.07 5.62
N VAL A 41 -9.43 1.97 5.09
CA VAL A 41 -8.07 1.98 4.56
C VAL A 41 -8.06 2.79 3.27
N VAL A 42 -7.21 3.81 3.22
CA VAL A 42 -7.05 4.66 2.03
C VAL A 42 -5.87 4.18 1.20
N GLU A 43 -4.77 3.86 1.86
CA GLU A 43 -3.54 3.54 1.14
C GLU A 43 -2.65 2.64 1.99
N ILE A 44 -1.93 1.73 1.33
CA ILE A 44 -0.92 0.90 1.97
C ILE A 44 0.40 1.14 1.22
N VAL A 45 1.46 1.41 1.97
CA VAL A 45 2.80 1.58 1.41
C VAL A 45 3.69 0.47 1.95
N VAL A 46 4.34 -0.27 1.04
CA VAL A 46 5.24 -1.36 1.40
C VAL A 46 6.65 -0.99 0.92
N LEU A 47 7.57 -0.83 1.86
CA LEU A 47 8.98 -0.57 1.57
C LEU A 47 9.70 -1.90 1.37
N GLU A 48 10.74 -1.90 0.55
CA GLU A 48 11.48 -3.11 0.20
C GLU A 48 10.54 -4.20 -0.31
N ALA A 49 9.70 -3.82 -1.25
CA ALA A 49 8.60 -4.65 -1.71
C ALA A 49 9.04 -6.01 -2.28
N LYS A 50 10.20 -6.07 -2.92
CA LYS A 50 10.70 -7.33 -3.50
C LYS A 50 10.95 -8.40 -2.45
N GLN A 51 11.23 -8.02 -1.23
CA GLN A 51 11.44 -8.96 -0.13
C GLN A 51 10.12 -9.50 0.39
N ARG A 52 9.03 -8.78 0.13
CA ARG A 52 7.69 -9.11 0.60
C ARG A 52 6.86 -9.79 -0.47
N VAL A 53 7.07 -9.39 -1.71
CA VAL A 53 6.28 -9.83 -2.86
C VAL A 53 7.25 -10.17 -3.98
N SER A 54 7.09 -11.36 -4.59
CA SER A 54 7.95 -11.79 -5.68
C SER A 54 7.82 -10.90 -6.90
N HIS A 55 6.61 -10.40 -7.18
CA HIS A 55 6.32 -9.57 -8.34
C HIS A 55 5.46 -8.39 -7.93
N PRO A 56 6.07 -7.35 -7.34
CA PRO A 56 5.31 -6.17 -6.90
C PRO A 56 4.49 -5.52 -8.00
N GLU A 57 4.98 -5.56 -9.22
CA GLU A 57 4.31 -4.97 -10.38
C GLU A 57 3.01 -5.71 -10.72
N ALA A 58 2.83 -6.93 -10.21
CA ALA A 58 1.64 -7.74 -10.46
C ALA A 58 0.72 -7.84 -9.26
N MET A 59 0.90 -6.99 -8.25
CA MET A 59 0.15 -7.05 -6.99
C MET A 59 -1.33 -6.76 -7.12
N GLU A 60 -1.76 -6.25 -8.25
CA GLU A 60 -3.15 -5.88 -8.47
C GLU A 60 -4.13 -7.00 -8.11
N PHE A 61 -3.81 -8.21 -8.49
CA PHE A 61 -4.69 -9.35 -8.22
C PHE A 61 -4.74 -9.71 -6.72
N VAL A 62 -3.67 -9.46 -6.00
CA VAL A 62 -3.61 -9.75 -4.56
C VAL A 62 -4.49 -8.78 -3.79
N VAL A 63 -4.50 -7.52 -4.22
CA VAL A 63 -5.34 -6.50 -3.60
C VAL A 63 -6.81 -6.85 -3.75
N LYS A 64 -7.19 -7.39 -4.91
CA LYS A 64 -8.58 -7.78 -5.14
C LYS A 64 -9.02 -8.94 -4.25
N ALA A 65 -8.09 -9.80 -3.88
CA ALA A 65 -8.38 -10.93 -3.02
C ALA A 65 -8.53 -10.52 -1.56
N ALA A 66 -7.97 -9.40 -1.22
CA ALA A 66 -8.04 -8.90 0.15
C ALA A 66 -9.37 -8.20 0.42
#